data_bd133702c10aa5440892a532e4b903fc
#
_entry.id   bd133702c10aa5440892a532e4b903fc
#
_cell.length_a   1.000
_cell.length_b   1.000
_cell.length_c   1.000
_cell.angle_alpha   90.00
_cell.angle_beta   90.00
_cell.angle_gamma   90.00
#
_symmetry.space_group_name_H-M   'P 1'
#
loop_
_entity.id
_entity.type
_entity.pdbx_description
1 polymer ?
#
loop_
_entity_poly.entity_id
_entity_poly.type
_entity_poly.pdbx_seq_one_letter_code
_entity_poly.pdbx_strand_id
1 'polypeptide(L)'
;MMVFLHGGAFTYSSGSAAIYDGRVLADVSRDETGSPTIIVTLNYRLGVLGFLASREIREYNASFGEEGVGNYGIWDQVEALRWMQKHISAFGGDPDRVTVFGQSTGAGLSFSITDCSGYAS
;
A
#
# COMPACT_ATOMS: atom_id res chain seq x y z
N MET A 1 5.17 11.58 -6.00
CA MET A 1 5.32 11.01 -4.64
C MET A 1 5.82 9.59 -4.67
N MET A 2 6.34 9.10 -3.54
CA MET A 2 6.80 7.72 -3.40
C MET A 2 6.05 7.04 -2.25
N VAL A 3 5.57 5.82 -2.49
CA VAL A 3 4.79 5.04 -1.53
C VAL A 3 5.57 3.78 -1.16
N PHE A 4 5.89 3.63 0.10
CA PHE A 4 6.67 2.50 0.61
C PHE A 4 5.79 1.42 1.23
N LEU A 5 5.99 0.18 0.80
CA LEU A 5 5.36 -1.02 1.35
C LEU A 5 6.40 -1.83 2.14
N HIS A 6 6.19 -1.98 3.45
CA HIS A 6 7.10 -2.74 4.29
C HIS A 6 7.02 -4.26 4.01
N GLY A 7 8.10 -4.97 4.30
CA GLY A 7 8.14 -6.42 4.24
C GLY A 7 7.64 -7.08 5.53
N GLY A 8 8.17 -8.27 5.84
CA GLY A 8 7.87 -9.00 7.06
C GLY A 8 7.08 -10.29 6.81
N ALA A 9 7.29 -10.94 5.67
CA ALA A 9 6.70 -12.24 5.32
C ALA A 9 5.17 -12.29 5.49
N PHE A 10 4.47 -11.18 5.32
CA PHE A 10 3.03 -11.00 5.56
C PHE A 10 2.57 -11.20 7.01
N THR A 11 3.48 -11.37 7.95
CA THR A 11 3.16 -11.77 9.33
C THR A 11 3.50 -10.72 10.38
N TYR A 12 4.50 -9.88 10.13
CA TYR A 12 4.99 -8.89 11.09
C TYR A 12 5.51 -7.63 10.38
N SER A 13 5.96 -6.65 11.14
CA SER A 13 6.49 -5.36 10.72
C SER A 13 5.43 -4.25 10.69
N SER A 14 5.89 -3.05 10.41
CA SER A 14 5.05 -1.84 10.35
C SER A 14 5.73 -0.78 9.51
N GLY A 15 4.98 -0.07 8.70
CA GLY A 15 5.44 1.13 7.98
C GLY A 15 5.83 2.29 8.91
N SER A 16 5.41 2.22 10.19
CA SER A 16 5.77 3.20 11.22
C SER A 16 7.10 2.90 11.93
N ALA A 17 7.80 1.82 11.55
CA ALA A 17 9.10 1.51 12.12
C ALA A 17 10.13 2.61 11.78
N ALA A 18 10.96 2.99 12.75
CA ALA A 18 11.92 4.09 12.59
C ALA A 18 12.91 3.89 11.43
N ILE A 19 13.18 2.63 11.07
CA ILE A 19 14.05 2.30 9.92
C ILE A 19 13.44 2.73 8.57
N TYR A 20 12.12 2.95 8.52
CA TYR A 20 11.39 3.37 7.32
C TYR A 20 11.04 4.87 7.33
N ASP A 21 11.68 5.64 8.21
CA ASP A 21 11.48 7.09 8.27
C ASP A 21 11.92 7.76 6.96
N GLY A 22 10.95 8.28 6.23
CA GLY A 22 11.15 8.88 4.91
C GLY A 22 11.73 10.30 4.91
N ARG A 23 12.00 10.91 6.09
CA ARG A 23 12.46 12.31 6.19
C ARG A 23 13.75 12.55 5.42
N VAL A 24 14.74 11.68 5.59
CA VAL A 24 16.03 11.81 4.89
C VAL A 24 15.82 11.78 3.36
N LEU A 25 14.98 10.88 2.88
CA LEU A 25 14.70 10.78 1.44
C LEU A 25 13.93 12.01 0.92
N ALA A 26 13.02 12.55 1.71
CA ALA A 26 12.30 13.78 1.38
C ALA A 26 13.26 15.00 1.35
N ASP A 27 14.17 15.10 2.33
CA ASP A 27 15.17 16.17 2.38
C ASP A 27 16.14 16.09 1.18
N VAL A 28 16.67 14.92 0.88
CA VAL A 28 17.54 14.68 -0.30
C VAL A 28 16.81 15.06 -1.59
N SER A 29 15.54 14.69 -1.73
CA SER A 29 14.78 15.02 -2.94
C SER A 29 14.62 16.53 -3.11
N ARG A 30 14.43 17.28 -2.02
CA ARG A 30 14.34 18.75 -2.04
C ARG A 30 15.69 19.39 -2.35
N ASP A 31 16.74 18.99 -1.62
CA ASP A 31 18.02 19.71 -1.58
C ASP A 31 18.92 19.37 -2.78
N GLU A 32 18.91 18.14 -3.27
CA GLU A 32 19.77 17.70 -4.37
C GLU A 32 19.09 17.76 -5.74
N THR A 33 17.78 17.54 -5.80
CA THR A 33 17.09 17.51 -7.10
C THR A 33 16.24 18.76 -7.38
N GLY A 34 16.00 19.59 -6.36
CA GLY A 34 15.10 20.73 -6.46
C GLY A 34 13.63 20.36 -6.69
N SER A 35 13.31 19.07 -6.57
CA SER A 35 11.97 18.52 -6.79
C SER A 35 11.49 17.77 -5.55
N PRO A 36 10.87 18.48 -4.58
CA PRO A 36 10.43 17.88 -3.33
C PRO A 36 9.47 16.70 -3.57
N THR A 37 9.74 15.60 -2.89
CA THR A 37 8.96 14.37 -3.04
C THR A 37 8.27 14.01 -1.72
N ILE A 38 6.98 13.77 -1.76
CA ILE A 38 6.22 13.25 -0.63
C ILE A 38 6.54 11.77 -0.47
N ILE A 39 6.93 11.37 0.73
CA ILE A 39 7.17 9.96 1.09
C ILE A 39 6.00 9.49 1.96
N VAL A 40 5.35 8.43 1.55
CA VAL A 40 4.23 7.81 2.27
C VAL A 40 4.62 6.39 2.67
N THR A 41 4.43 6.04 3.93
CA THR A 41 4.57 4.66 4.42
C THR A 41 3.21 4.12 4.80
N LEU A 42 2.91 2.89 4.41
CA LEU A 42 1.63 2.25 4.70
C LEU A 42 1.73 1.24 5.82
N ASN A 43 0.60 1.05 6.53
CA ASN A 43 0.30 -0.16 7.29
C ASN A 43 -0.86 -0.89 6.61
N TYR A 44 -0.79 -2.21 6.61
CA TYR A 44 -1.82 -3.08 6.06
C TYR A 44 -1.98 -4.32 6.95
N ARG A 45 -3.12 -4.98 6.91
CA ARG A 45 -3.39 -6.16 7.73
C ARG A 45 -2.43 -7.29 7.40
N LEU A 46 -1.91 -7.93 8.45
CA LEU A 46 -0.92 -8.98 8.41
C LEU A 46 -1.44 -10.28 9.04
N GLY A 47 -0.71 -11.36 8.80
CA GLY A 47 -0.99 -12.66 9.39
C GLY A 47 -2.41 -13.14 9.07
N VAL A 48 -3.05 -13.76 10.03
CA VAL A 48 -4.42 -14.28 9.88
C VAL A 48 -5.45 -13.19 9.59
N LEU A 49 -5.26 -11.99 10.12
CA LEU A 49 -6.18 -10.87 9.89
C LEU A 49 -6.13 -10.34 8.45
N GLY A 50 -4.98 -10.46 7.81
CA GLY A 50 -4.79 -10.00 6.44
C GLY A 50 -4.96 -11.07 5.37
N PHE A 51 -4.78 -12.35 5.73
CA PHE A 51 -4.63 -13.40 4.72
C PHE A 51 -5.41 -14.69 5.00
N LEU A 52 -6.22 -14.73 6.08
CA LEU A 52 -7.08 -15.88 6.33
C LEU A 52 -8.15 -16.00 5.25
N ALA A 53 -8.27 -17.19 4.70
CA ALA A 53 -9.33 -17.54 3.77
C ALA A 53 -9.91 -18.90 4.15
N SER A 54 -11.22 -19.02 4.23
CA SER A 54 -11.92 -20.27 4.42
C SER A 54 -13.25 -20.27 3.66
N ARG A 55 -13.85 -21.44 3.55
CA ARG A 55 -15.16 -21.61 2.95
C ARG A 55 -16.24 -20.87 3.77
N GLU A 56 -16.18 -20.97 5.08
CA GLU A 56 -17.13 -20.35 6.00
C GLU A 56 -17.10 -18.83 5.90
N ILE A 57 -15.90 -18.23 5.82
CA ILE A 57 -15.75 -16.78 5.61
C ILE A 57 -16.31 -16.36 4.26
N ARG A 58 -16.09 -17.16 3.21
CA ARG A 58 -16.65 -16.90 1.88
C ARG A 58 -18.19 -16.91 1.91
N GLU A 59 -18.78 -17.94 2.53
CA GLU A 59 -20.23 -18.07 2.67
C GLU A 59 -20.81 -16.91 3.51
N TYR A 60 -20.11 -16.50 4.56
CA TYR A 60 -20.48 -15.35 5.37
C TYR A 60 -20.45 -14.05 4.55
N ASN A 61 -19.36 -13.76 3.84
CA ASN A 61 -19.24 -12.57 2.99
C ASN A 61 -20.35 -12.54 1.92
N ALA A 62 -20.61 -13.67 1.26
CA ALA A 62 -21.67 -13.78 0.25
C ALA A 62 -23.07 -13.44 0.82
N SER A 63 -23.33 -13.72 2.11
CA SER A 63 -24.60 -13.36 2.74
C SER A 63 -24.82 -11.85 2.88
N PHE A 64 -23.77 -11.04 2.75
CA PHE A 64 -23.82 -9.58 2.72
C PHE A 64 -23.60 -8.98 1.32
N GLY A 65 -23.60 -9.82 0.28
CA GLY A 65 -23.40 -9.39 -1.10
C GLY A 65 -21.94 -9.13 -1.47
N GLU A 66 -20.99 -9.56 -0.62
CA GLU A 66 -19.56 -9.41 -0.88
C GLU A 66 -19.01 -10.65 -1.59
N GLU A 67 -18.36 -10.44 -2.71
CA GLU A 67 -17.73 -11.52 -3.47
C GLU A 67 -16.27 -11.71 -3.04
N GLY A 68 -15.88 -12.96 -2.82
CA GLY A 68 -14.49 -13.32 -2.54
C GLY A 68 -14.16 -13.47 -1.06
N VAL A 69 -12.91 -13.90 -0.81
CA VAL A 69 -12.37 -14.16 0.53
C VAL A 69 -10.84 -14.15 0.49
N GLY A 70 -10.22 -13.65 1.56
CA GLY A 70 -8.76 -13.58 1.71
C GLY A 70 -8.14 -12.36 1.04
N ASN A 71 -6.80 -12.29 1.10
CA ASN A 71 -6.00 -11.20 0.54
C ASN A 71 -6.39 -9.80 1.07
N TYR A 72 -6.98 -9.72 2.25
CA TYR A 72 -7.43 -8.45 2.84
C TYR A 72 -6.28 -7.46 3.01
N GLY A 73 -5.06 -7.93 3.34
CA GLY A 73 -3.87 -7.07 3.40
C GLY A 73 -3.46 -6.49 2.04
N ILE A 74 -3.77 -7.17 0.93
CA ILE A 74 -3.56 -6.61 -0.42
C ILE A 74 -4.64 -5.57 -0.72
N TRP A 75 -5.89 -5.86 -0.38
CA TRP A 75 -6.98 -4.89 -0.55
C TRP A 75 -6.77 -3.62 0.26
N ASP A 76 -6.22 -3.72 1.48
CA ASP A 76 -5.84 -2.54 2.29
C ASP A 76 -4.86 -1.63 1.54
N GLN A 77 -3.89 -2.22 0.83
CA GLN A 77 -2.91 -1.47 0.03
C GLN A 77 -3.56 -0.83 -1.20
N VAL A 78 -4.45 -1.56 -1.89
CA VAL A 78 -5.22 -1.03 -3.03
C VAL A 78 -6.06 0.17 -2.57
N GLU A 79 -6.78 0.04 -1.46
CA GLU A 79 -7.59 1.14 -0.91
C GLU A 79 -6.73 2.34 -0.48
N ALA A 80 -5.56 2.11 0.09
CA ALA A 80 -4.63 3.17 0.41
C ALA A 80 -4.16 3.93 -0.85
N LEU A 81 -3.87 3.22 -1.94
CA LEU A 81 -3.51 3.85 -3.22
C LEU A 81 -4.70 4.64 -3.81
N ARG A 82 -5.92 4.10 -3.77
CA ARG A 82 -7.14 4.81 -4.18
C ARG A 82 -7.36 6.08 -3.35
N TRP A 83 -7.16 5.98 -2.04
CA TRP A 83 -7.24 7.14 -1.16
C TRP A 83 -6.21 8.23 -1.54
N MET A 84 -4.98 7.83 -1.82
CA MET A 84 -3.93 8.76 -2.26
C MET A 84 -4.28 9.42 -3.60
N GLN A 85 -4.76 8.67 -4.58
CA GLN A 85 -5.23 9.22 -5.85
C GLN A 85 -6.28 10.32 -5.65
N LYS A 86 -7.18 10.14 -4.70
CA LYS A 86 -8.26 11.06 -4.42
C LYS A 86 -7.83 12.30 -3.61
N HIS A 87 -6.85 12.14 -2.71
CA HIS A 87 -6.62 13.14 -1.66
C HIS A 87 -5.22 13.75 -1.67
N ILE A 88 -4.24 13.17 -2.35
CA ILE A 88 -2.84 13.60 -2.23
C ILE A 88 -2.60 15.04 -2.71
N SER A 89 -3.43 15.55 -3.59
CA SER A 89 -3.35 16.93 -4.07
C SER A 89 -3.54 17.95 -2.93
N ALA A 90 -4.32 17.61 -1.90
CA ALA A 90 -4.48 18.45 -0.71
C ALA A 90 -3.19 18.57 0.13
N PHE A 91 -2.25 17.67 -0.07
CA PHE A 91 -0.92 17.67 0.55
C PHE A 91 0.18 18.21 -0.38
N GLY A 92 -0.19 18.76 -1.52
CA GLY A 92 0.75 19.26 -2.53
C GLY A 92 1.33 18.16 -3.43
N GLY A 93 0.80 16.94 -3.37
CA GLY A 93 1.21 15.82 -4.23
C GLY A 93 0.51 15.82 -5.59
N ASP A 94 1.14 15.15 -6.54
CA ASP A 94 0.61 14.92 -7.88
C ASP A 94 0.12 13.46 -7.98
N PRO A 95 -1.19 13.22 -8.14
CA PRO A 95 -1.75 11.87 -8.23
C PRO A 95 -1.28 11.10 -9.47
N ASP A 96 -0.88 11.80 -10.54
CA ASP A 96 -0.39 11.18 -11.78
C ASP A 96 1.09 10.80 -11.70
N ARG A 97 1.78 11.19 -10.61
CA ARG A 97 3.21 10.95 -10.39
C ARG A 97 3.44 10.15 -9.12
N VAL A 98 3.03 8.89 -9.14
CA VAL A 98 3.14 7.95 -8.01
C VAL A 98 4.12 6.84 -8.34
N THR A 99 5.11 6.64 -7.48
CA THR A 99 6.02 5.50 -7.52
C THR A 99 5.78 4.64 -6.28
N VAL A 100 5.44 3.38 -6.48
CA VAL A 100 5.32 2.39 -5.40
C VAL A 100 6.62 1.61 -5.32
N PHE A 101 7.15 1.45 -4.12
CA PHE A 101 8.34 0.65 -3.87
C PHE A 101 8.22 -0.08 -2.54
N GLY A 102 9.02 -1.08 -2.32
CA GLY A 102 8.90 -1.88 -1.08
C GLY A 102 10.10 -2.76 -0.83
N GLN A 103 10.08 -3.41 0.32
CA GLN A 103 11.10 -4.36 0.75
C GLN A 103 10.50 -5.78 0.82
N SER A 104 11.22 -6.79 0.33
CA SER A 104 10.83 -8.20 0.48
C SER A 104 9.40 -8.45 -0.04
N THR A 105 8.49 -8.95 0.80
CA THR A 105 7.07 -9.15 0.45
C THR A 105 6.39 -7.86 0.00
N GLY A 106 6.76 -6.70 0.55
CA GLY A 106 6.28 -5.40 0.08
C GLY A 106 6.71 -5.09 -1.36
N ALA A 107 7.91 -5.48 -1.76
CA ALA A 107 8.36 -5.34 -3.15
C ALA A 107 7.57 -6.26 -4.10
N GLY A 108 7.31 -7.51 -3.70
CA GLY A 108 6.46 -8.44 -4.48
C GLY A 108 5.03 -7.90 -4.65
N LEU A 109 4.47 -7.31 -3.61
CA LEU A 109 3.15 -6.70 -3.65
C LEU A 109 3.11 -5.44 -4.53
N SER A 110 4.15 -4.62 -4.53
CA SER A 110 4.25 -3.45 -5.42
C SER A 110 4.08 -3.85 -6.88
N PHE A 111 4.73 -4.95 -7.29
CA PHE A 111 4.60 -5.49 -8.65
C PHE A 111 3.18 -5.98 -8.94
N SER A 112 2.57 -6.72 -8.01
CA SER A 112 1.22 -7.27 -8.18
C SER A 112 0.14 -6.19 -8.26
N ILE A 113 0.28 -5.10 -7.49
CA ILE A 113 -0.71 -4.01 -7.45
C ILE A 113 -0.66 -3.16 -8.73
N THR A 114 0.53 -2.90 -9.27
CA THR A 114 0.68 -2.13 -10.51
C THR A 114 0.12 -2.86 -11.73
N ASP A 115 0.14 -4.20 -11.72
CA ASP A 115 -0.43 -5.03 -12.79
C ASP A 115 -1.97 -5.12 -12.71
N CYS A 116 -2.55 -4.82 -11.55
CA CYS A 116 -4.00 -4.79 -11.33
C CYS A 116 -4.69 -3.47 -11.76
N SER A 117 -3.98 -2.51 -12.31
CA SER A 117 -4.55 -1.23 -12.76
C SER A 117 -5.61 -1.35 -13.86
N GLY A 118 -5.76 -2.51 -14.48
CA GLY A 118 -6.83 -2.85 -15.44
C GLY A 118 -8.20 -3.16 -14.83
N TYR A 119 -8.33 -3.23 -13.50
CA TYR A 119 -9.60 -3.54 -12.80
C TYR A 119 -10.25 -2.32 -12.13
N ALA A 120 -9.81 -1.11 -12.46
CA ALA A 120 -10.36 0.14 -11.95
C ALA A 120 -11.23 0.83 -13.01
N SER A 121 -12.26 0.11 -13.47
CA SER A 121 -13.35 0.71 -14.28
C SER A 121 -14.69 0.30 -13.72
#